data_3659dc2b4db682569332a3d66a294e80
#
_entry.id   3659dc2b4db682569332a3d66a294e80
#
_cell.length_a   1.000
_cell.length_b   1.000
_cell.length_c   1.000
_cell.angle_alpha   90.00
_cell.angle_beta   90.00
_cell.angle_gamma   90.00
#
_symmetry.space_group_name_H-M   'P 1'
#
loop_
_entity.id
_entity.type
_entity.pdbx_description
1 polymer ?
#
loop_
_entity_poly.entity_id
_entity_poly.type
_entity_poly.pdbx_seq_one_letter_code
_entity_poly.pdbx_strand_id
1 'polypeptide(L)'
;MRWTWLLLSLLLAAPAGAQGVLVDKSEIRFVGKQLGIGVEGRFRKFKASVAFLPQDLAKSKADIDVDLASIDLASEDSEKELRDKLWFDTSRFPVAHFASTSFKDLGGDKYEVSGQLSLKGVSRPVTVPFAVRKDAAGNTVAEGQFTLKRLEYKVGEGAWSDTDTVANDVAVRIRMVLPPAK
;
A
#
# COMPACT_ATOMS: atom_id res chain seq x y z
N MET A 1 -39.68 -47.04 -22.92
CA MET A 1 -39.54 -45.63 -22.47
C MET A 1 -38.29 -45.56 -21.58
N ARG A 2 -37.17 -45.04 -22.13
CA ARG A 2 -35.89 -44.91 -21.41
C ARG A 2 -35.68 -43.40 -21.14
N TRP A 3 -35.83 -42.98 -19.89
CA TRP A 3 -35.53 -41.61 -19.45
C TRP A 3 -34.04 -41.50 -19.12
N THR A 4 -33.31 -40.81 -19.97
CA THR A 4 -31.93 -40.41 -19.74
C THR A 4 -31.95 -39.13 -18.90
N TRP A 5 -31.47 -39.21 -17.67
CA TRP A 5 -31.21 -38.08 -16.78
C TRP A 5 -29.89 -37.44 -17.19
N LEU A 6 -29.94 -36.26 -17.79
CA LEU A 6 -28.78 -35.40 -18.00
C LEU A 6 -28.46 -34.70 -16.66
N LEU A 7 -27.41 -35.19 -16.00
CA LEU A 7 -26.81 -34.49 -14.87
C LEU A 7 -26.05 -33.28 -15.40
N LEU A 8 -26.62 -32.11 -15.25
CA LEU A 8 -25.97 -30.81 -15.50
C LEU A 8 -25.03 -30.53 -14.32
N SER A 9 -23.75 -30.84 -14.48
CA SER A 9 -22.70 -30.48 -13.50
C SER A 9 -22.46 -28.97 -13.54
N LEU A 10 -23.05 -28.27 -12.57
CA LEU A 10 -22.79 -26.85 -12.31
C LEU A 10 -21.36 -26.74 -11.76
N LEU A 11 -20.39 -26.37 -12.60
CA LEU A 11 -19.07 -25.94 -12.14
C LEU A 11 -19.25 -24.63 -11.35
N LEU A 12 -19.26 -24.73 -10.03
CA LEU A 12 -19.04 -23.57 -9.16
C LEU A 12 -17.62 -23.09 -9.37
N ALA A 13 -17.43 -22.02 -10.13
CA ALA A 13 -16.18 -21.28 -10.13
C ALA A 13 -15.99 -20.70 -8.72
N ALA A 14 -15.05 -21.26 -7.97
CA ALA A 14 -14.63 -20.70 -6.70
C ALA A 14 -14.13 -19.26 -6.95
N PRO A 15 -14.53 -18.27 -6.14
CA PRO A 15 -13.98 -16.93 -6.27
C PRO A 15 -12.46 -17.04 -6.06
N ALA A 16 -11.67 -16.45 -6.95
CA ALA A 16 -10.23 -16.32 -6.78
C ALA A 16 -10.01 -15.53 -5.47
N GLY A 17 -9.77 -16.26 -4.38
CA GLY A 17 -9.62 -15.68 -3.05
C GLY A 17 -8.44 -14.74 -3.02
N ALA A 18 -8.62 -13.57 -2.43
CA ALA A 18 -7.52 -12.66 -2.14
C ALA A 18 -6.45 -13.46 -1.37
N GLN A 19 -5.23 -13.50 -1.89
CA GLN A 19 -4.11 -14.13 -1.19
C GLN A 19 -3.76 -13.27 0.02
N GLY A 20 -3.68 -13.89 1.20
CA GLY A 20 -3.24 -13.19 2.40
C GLY A 20 -1.79 -12.73 2.22
N VAL A 21 -1.51 -11.45 2.47
CA VAL A 21 -0.14 -10.92 2.47
C VAL A 21 0.62 -11.50 3.66
N LEU A 22 1.87 -11.90 3.47
CA LEU A 22 2.78 -12.29 4.55
C LEU A 22 3.29 -11.00 5.23
N VAL A 23 2.53 -10.49 6.20
CA VAL A 23 2.78 -9.20 6.85
C VAL A 23 4.17 -9.14 7.49
N ASP A 24 4.62 -10.21 8.12
CA ASP A 24 5.94 -10.30 8.77
C ASP A 24 7.13 -10.21 7.78
N LYS A 25 6.85 -10.43 6.47
CA LYS A 25 7.83 -10.31 5.39
C LYS A 25 7.61 -9.08 4.53
N SER A 26 6.60 -8.29 4.84
CA SER A 26 6.17 -7.11 4.10
C SER A 26 6.49 -5.85 4.88
N GLU A 27 6.67 -4.74 4.19
CA GLU A 27 6.99 -3.47 4.85
C GLU A 27 6.48 -2.26 4.07
N ILE A 28 6.15 -1.21 4.83
CA ILE A 28 5.82 0.12 4.32
C ILE A 28 6.76 1.10 5.00
N ARG A 29 7.69 1.67 4.22
CA ARG A 29 8.68 2.66 4.65
C ARG A 29 8.46 4.00 3.98
N PHE A 30 8.98 5.04 4.59
CA PHE A 30 9.03 6.36 3.98
C PHE A 30 10.35 7.07 4.29
N VAL A 31 10.70 8.00 3.41
CA VAL A 31 11.83 8.90 3.60
C VAL A 31 11.36 10.32 3.34
N GLY A 32 11.32 11.13 4.37
CA GLY A 32 11.14 12.57 4.30
C GLY A 32 12.49 13.29 4.38
N LYS A 33 12.48 14.62 4.25
CA LYS A 33 13.66 15.46 4.48
C LYS A 33 13.31 16.61 5.41
N GLN A 34 14.14 16.82 6.42
CA GLN A 34 14.08 17.97 7.32
C GLN A 34 15.42 18.71 7.26
N LEU A 35 15.38 20.00 6.91
CA LEU A 35 16.59 20.81 6.69
C LEU A 35 17.60 20.13 5.75
N GLY A 36 17.09 19.47 4.70
CA GLY A 36 17.92 18.74 3.74
C GLY A 36 18.39 17.35 4.19
N ILE A 37 18.22 16.99 5.46
CA ILE A 37 18.64 15.69 6.03
C ILE A 37 17.50 14.68 5.87
N GLY A 38 17.84 13.49 5.37
CA GLY A 38 16.87 12.39 5.23
C GLY A 38 16.41 11.87 6.59
N VAL A 39 15.10 11.76 6.77
CA VAL A 39 14.46 11.14 7.93
C VAL A 39 13.72 9.91 7.44
N GLU A 40 14.18 8.74 7.86
CA GLU A 40 13.57 7.46 7.50
C GLU A 40 12.65 6.98 8.61
N GLY A 41 11.53 6.39 8.20
CA GLY A 41 10.58 5.76 9.10
C GLY A 41 9.82 4.63 8.41
N ARG A 42 9.04 3.92 9.22
CA ARG A 42 8.15 2.85 8.75
C ARG A 42 6.87 2.82 9.56
N PHE A 43 5.89 2.08 9.08
CA PHE A 43 4.70 1.72 9.85
C PHE A 43 4.80 0.26 10.30
N ARG A 44 4.69 0.03 11.61
CA ARG A 44 4.80 -1.32 12.20
C ARG A 44 3.55 -2.16 11.99
N LYS A 45 2.38 -1.53 11.79
CA LYS A 45 1.08 -2.21 11.68
C LYS A 45 0.34 -1.77 10.44
N PHE A 46 -0.02 -2.72 9.63
CA PHE A 46 -0.91 -2.55 8.48
C PHE A 46 -1.66 -3.85 8.20
N LYS A 47 -2.75 -3.75 7.48
CA LYS A 47 -3.48 -4.87 6.90
C LYS A 47 -3.45 -4.73 5.40
N ALA A 48 -3.30 -5.83 4.69
CA ALA A 48 -3.31 -5.83 3.24
C ALA A 48 -4.04 -7.06 2.71
N SER A 49 -4.92 -6.83 1.76
CA SER A 49 -5.60 -7.84 0.96
C SER A 49 -5.21 -7.61 -0.48
N VAL A 50 -4.46 -8.53 -1.07
CA VAL A 50 -3.94 -8.40 -2.42
C VAL A 50 -4.28 -9.65 -3.22
N ALA A 51 -4.92 -9.46 -4.37
CA ALA A 51 -5.06 -10.46 -5.41
C ALA A 51 -4.27 -9.96 -6.63
N PHE A 52 -3.10 -10.51 -6.88
CA PHE A 52 -2.29 -10.16 -8.04
C PHE A 52 -2.31 -11.32 -9.04
N LEU A 53 -2.91 -11.08 -10.19
CA LEU A 53 -3.15 -12.04 -11.27
C LEU A 53 -2.49 -11.53 -12.55
N PRO A 54 -1.21 -11.82 -12.79
CA PRO A 54 -0.48 -11.28 -13.93
C PRO A 54 -1.10 -11.67 -15.30
N GLN A 55 -1.81 -12.79 -15.37
CA GLN A 55 -2.51 -13.24 -16.58
C GLN A 55 -3.90 -12.58 -16.75
N ASP A 56 -4.44 -11.94 -15.71
CA ASP A 56 -5.74 -11.27 -15.74
C ASP A 56 -5.73 -10.06 -14.80
N LEU A 57 -5.01 -9.01 -15.23
CA LEU A 57 -4.83 -7.79 -14.42
C LEU A 57 -6.15 -7.07 -14.13
N ALA A 58 -7.18 -7.27 -14.96
CA ALA A 58 -8.51 -6.69 -14.72
C ALA A 58 -9.17 -7.24 -13.44
N LYS A 59 -8.78 -8.44 -13.00
CA LYS A 59 -9.23 -9.05 -11.74
C LYS A 59 -8.28 -8.82 -10.58
N SER A 60 -7.11 -8.21 -10.84
CA SER A 60 -6.17 -7.88 -9.77
C SER A 60 -6.74 -6.78 -8.88
N LYS A 61 -6.52 -6.91 -7.56
CA LYS A 61 -6.98 -5.95 -6.55
C LYS A 61 -5.95 -5.82 -5.43
N ALA A 62 -5.83 -4.63 -4.88
CA ALA A 62 -5.08 -4.36 -3.67
C ALA A 62 -5.88 -3.41 -2.78
N ASP A 63 -6.00 -3.76 -1.51
CA ASP A 63 -6.64 -2.99 -0.47
C ASP A 63 -5.72 -3.00 0.76
N ILE A 64 -5.30 -1.83 1.21
CA ILE A 64 -4.27 -1.70 2.24
C ILE A 64 -4.71 -0.65 3.26
N ASP A 65 -4.75 -1.05 4.53
CA ASP A 65 -4.99 -0.19 5.68
C ASP A 65 -3.71 -0.07 6.50
N VAL A 66 -3.24 1.15 6.73
CA VAL A 66 -2.05 1.45 7.53
C VAL A 66 -2.46 2.12 8.83
N ASP A 67 -2.12 1.53 9.97
CA ASP A 67 -2.28 2.16 11.28
C ASP A 67 -1.25 3.28 11.43
N LEU A 68 -1.69 4.53 11.33
CA LEU A 68 -0.84 5.71 11.40
C LEU A 68 -0.20 5.91 12.78
N ALA A 69 -0.83 5.43 13.85
CA ALA A 69 -0.25 5.48 15.19
C ALA A 69 0.93 4.51 15.36
N SER A 70 1.07 3.53 14.44
CA SER A 70 2.17 2.56 14.44
C SER A 70 3.46 3.07 13.81
N ILE A 71 3.54 4.38 13.55
CA ILE A 71 4.74 5.02 13.00
C ILE A 71 5.96 4.73 13.88
N ASP A 72 7.08 4.41 13.25
CA ASP A 72 8.33 4.01 13.87
C ASP A 72 9.49 4.83 13.26
N LEU A 73 10.09 5.65 14.09
CA LEU A 73 11.24 6.48 13.80
C LEU A 73 12.34 6.16 14.80
N ALA A 74 13.52 6.77 14.62
CA ALA A 74 14.62 6.66 15.60
C ALA A 74 14.39 7.50 16.87
N SER A 75 13.30 8.29 16.96
CA SER A 75 13.01 9.24 18.03
C SER A 75 11.54 9.18 18.44
N GLU A 76 11.29 8.85 19.71
CA GLU A 76 9.93 8.83 20.27
C GLU A 76 9.26 10.22 20.27
N ASP A 77 10.03 11.29 20.45
CA ASP A 77 9.52 12.66 20.38
C ASP A 77 9.02 12.98 18.96
N SER A 78 9.77 12.58 17.94
CA SER A 78 9.36 12.73 16.55
C SER A 78 8.13 11.89 16.22
N GLU A 79 8.03 10.66 16.73
CA GLU A 79 6.84 9.82 16.58
C GLU A 79 5.60 10.47 17.21
N LYS A 80 5.75 11.05 18.40
CA LYS A 80 4.68 11.77 19.09
C LYS A 80 4.23 12.98 18.29
N GLU A 81 5.18 13.77 17.79
CA GLU A 81 4.89 14.94 16.93
C GLU A 81 4.11 14.53 15.67
N LEU A 82 4.55 13.46 14.98
CA LEU A 82 3.89 13.00 13.77
C LEU A 82 2.47 12.45 14.02
N ARG A 83 2.14 12.01 15.23
CA ARG A 83 0.78 11.60 15.59
C ARG A 83 -0.15 12.78 15.87
N ASP A 84 0.39 13.95 16.14
CA ASP A 84 -0.37 15.13 16.56
C ASP A 84 -1.18 15.76 15.41
N LYS A 85 -2.05 16.69 15.78
CA LYS A 85 -3.06 17.36 14.93
C LYS A 85 -2.49 18.00 13.67
N LEU A 86 -1.32 18.65 13.78
CA LEU A 86 -0.71 19.32 12.63
C LEU A 86 -0.12 18.32 11.62
N TRP A 87 0.14 17.08 12.04
CA TRP A 87 0.68 16.02 11.20
C TRP A 87 -0.43 15.02 10.81
N PHE A 88 -0.38 13.78 11.29
CA PHE A 88 -1.35 12.76 10.91
C PHE A 88 -2.69 12.89 11.61
N ASP A 89 -2.76 13.58 12.77
CA ASP A 89 -3.97 13.69 13.61
C ASP A 89 -4.59 12.30 13.87
N THR A 90 -3.76 11.39 14.39
CA THR A 90 -4.12 9.97 14.50
C THR A 90 -5.30 9.70 15.42
N SER A 91 -5.65 10.66 16.29
CA SER A 91 -6.85 10.60 17.11
C SER A 91 -8.15 10.71 16.30
N ARG A 92 -8.12 11.45 15.20
CA ARG A 92 -9.28 11.64 14.31
C ARG A 92 -9.18 10.78 13.04
N PHE A 93 -7.97 10.52 12.58
CA PHE A 93 -7.67 9.79 11.35
C PHE A 93 -6.66 8.67 11.64
N PRO A 94 -7.08 7.59 12.32
CA PRO A 94 -6.14 6.54 12.75
C PRO A 94 -5.56 5.71 11.61
N VAL A 95 -6.20 5.71 10.44
CA VAL A 95 -5.86 4.82 9.32
C VAL A 95 -5.65 5.61 8.03
N ALA A 96 -4.58 5.28 7.29
CA ALA A 96 -4.47 5.60 5.89
C ALA A 96 -4.94 4.39 5.07
N HIS A 97 -5.75 4.63 4.04
CA HIS A 97 -6.37 3.58 3.23
C HIS A 97 -6.00 3.74 1.76
N PHE A 98 -5.57 2.65 1.13
CA PHE A 98 -5.37 2.57 -0.31
C PHE A 98 -6.26 1.50 -0.92
N ALA A 99 -7.04 1.87 -1.93
CA ALA A 99 -7.83 0.94 -2.73
C ALA A 99 -7.45 1.06 -4.20
N SER A 100 -7.02 -0.05 -4.81
CA SER A 100 -6.66 -0.09 -6.23
C SER A 100 -7.89 0.08 -7.14
N THR A 101 -7.70 0.77 -8.26
CA THR A 101 -8.70 0.90 -9.33
C THR A 101 -8.29 0.13 -10.58
N SER A 102 -7.00 0.02 -10.86
CA SER A 102 -6.49 -0.70 -12.04
C SER A 102 -5.05 -1.13 -11.88
N PHE A 103 -4.67 -2.15 -12.63
CA PHE A 103 -3.29 -2.62 -12.81
C PHE A 103 -2.93 -2.58 -14.28
N LYS A 104 -1.67 -2.28 -14.59
CA LYS A 104 -1.13 -2.22 -15.93
C LYS A 104 0.19 -2.97 -16.00
N ASP A 105 0.40 -3.76 -17.04
CA ASP A 105 1.68 -4.40 -17.36
C ASP A 105 2.56 -3.40 -18.10
N LEU A 106 3.80 -3.25 -17.64
CA LEU A 106 4.84 -2.42 -18.27
C LEU A 106 5.91 -3.25 -18.98
N GLY A 107 5.79 -4.58 -18.91
CA GLY A 107 6.76 -5.53 -19.44
C GLY A 107 7.92 -5.83 -18.50
N GLY A 108 8.54 -7.00 -18.65
CA GLY A 108 9.73 -7.40 -17.88
C GLY A 108 9.51 -7.47 -16.37
N ASP A 109 8.41 -8.08 -15.93
CA ASP A 109 8.02 -8.18 -14.52
C ASP A 109 7.82 -6.84 -13.82
N LYS A 110 7.57 -5.78 -14.59
CA LYS A 110 7.24 -4.44 -14.11
C LYS A 110 5.78 -4.13 -14.36
N TYR A 111 5.15 -3.56 -13.38
CA TYR A 111 3.73 -3.24 -13.38
C TYR A 111 3.48 -1.86 -12.78
N GLU A 112 2.28 -1.40 -12.93
CA GLU A 112 1.79 -0.17 -12.31
C GLU A 112 0.43 -0.45 -11.69
N VAL A 113 0.21 0.01 -10.47
CA VAL A 113 -1.11 0.02 -9.83
C VAL A 113 -1.57 1.45 -9.64
N SER A 114 -2.77 1.77 -10.11
CA SER A 114 -3.46 3.02 -9.83
C SER A 114 -4.55 2.79 -8.80
N GLY A 115 -4.79 3.76 -7.95
CA GLY A 115 -5.81 3.67 -6.90
C GLY A 115 -6.07 4.98 -6.21
N GLN A 116 -6.92 4.94 -5.19
CA GLN A 116 -7.22 6.07 -4.31
C GLN A 116 -6.49 5.88 -2.98
N LEU A 117 -5.69 6.86 -2.61
CA LEU A 117 -5.07 6.95 -1.28
C LEU A 117 -5.83 7.98 -0.44
N SER A 118 -6.39 7.51 0.66
CA SER A 118 -7.04 8.35 1.67
C SER A 118 -6.12 8.50 2.87
N LEU A 119 -5.74 9.73 3.20
CA LEU A 119 -4.84 10.06 4.30
C LEU A 119 -5.34 11.35 4.97
N LYS A 120 -5.46 11.35 6.30
CA LYS A 120 -5.92 12.50 7.09
C LYS A 120 -7.20 13.14 6.51
N GLY A 121 -8.17 12.31 6.11
CA GLY A 121 -9.46 12.76 5.57
C GLY A 121 -9.43 13.30 4.14
N VAL A 122 -8.27 13.27 3.46
CA VAL A 122 -8.14 13.66 2.06
C VAL A 122 -7.91 12.41 1.21
N SER A 123 -8.68 12.25 0.13
CA SER A 123 -8.53 11.16 -0.84
C SER A 123 -8.03 11.69 -2.17
N ARG A 124 -6.97 11.09 -2.72
CA ARG A 124 -6.38 11.47 -4.01
C ARG A 124 -5.97 10.24 -4.82
N PRO A 125 -6.03 10.34 -6.15
CA PRO A 125 -5.50 9.29 -7.00
C PRO A 125 -3.98 9.23 -6.86
N VAL A 126 -3.45 8.00 -6.77
CA VAL A 126 -2.02 7.72 -6.81
C VAL A 126 -1.74 6.59 -7.77
N THR A 127 -0.54 6.61 -8.36
CA THR A 127 -0.05 5.56 -9.25
C THR A 127 1.32 5.13 -8.75
N VAL A 128 1.48 3.82 -8.57
CA VAL A 128 2.68 3.22 -8.00
C VAL A 128 3.26 2.23 -9.00
N PRO A 129 4.40 2.52 -9.63
CA PRO A 129 5.16 1.53 -10.37
C PRO A 129 5.78 0.53 -9.40
N PHE A 130 5.77 -0.75 -9.75
CA PHE A 130 6.36 -1.81 -8.95
C PHE A 130 6.94 -2.92 -9.84
N ALA A 131 7.93 -3.61 -9.30
CA ALA A 131 8.52 -4.80 -9.90
C ALA A 131 8.14 -6.03 -9.09
N VAL A 132 8.05 -7.16 -9.78
CA VAL A 132 7.67 -8.45 -9.19
C VAL A 132 8.80 -9.44 -9.40
N ARG A 133 9.11 -10.23 -8.37
CA ARG A 133 10.04 -11.37 -8.45
C ARG A 133 9.59 -12.51 -7.56
N LYS A 134 10.11 -13.69 -7.79
CA LYS A 134 9.97 -14.83 -6.86
C LYS A 134 11.14 -14.85 -5.89
N ASP A 135 10.85 -15.13 -4.63
CA ASP A 135 11.90 -15.46 -3.65
C ASP A 135 12.23 -16.98 -3.66
N ALA A 136 13.21 -17.38 -2.87
CA ALA A 136 13.65 -18.79 -2.79
C ALA A 136 12.54 -19.74 -2.26
N ALA A 137 11.55 -19.23 -1.55
CA ALA A 137 10.40 -19.99 -1.06
C ALA A 137 9.22 -20.03 -2.06
N GLY A 138 9.38 -19.43 -3.25
CA GLY A 138 8.35 -19.33 -4.27
C GLY A 138 7.30 -18.23 -4.01
N ASN A 139 7.49 -17.39 -2.98
CA ASN A 139 6.61 -16.26 -2.75
C ASN A 139 6.76 -15.22 -3.86
N THR A 140 5.69 -14.50 -4.15
CA THR A 140 5.73 -13.33 -5.01
C THR A 140 6.09 -12.11 -4.16
N VAL A 141 7.20 -11.46 -4.50
CA VAL A 141 7.66 -10.22 -3.86
C VAL A 141 7.39 -9.08 -4.82
N ALA A 142 6.51 -8.16 -4.43
CA ALA A 142 6.22 -6.92 -5.17
C ALA A 142 6.88 -5.75 -4.43
N GLU A 143 7.73 -5.00 -5.13
CA GLU A 143 8.45 -3.85 -4.60
C GLU A 143 8.17 -2.61 -5.44
N GLY A 144 7.68 -1.56 -4.81
CA GLY A 144 7.34 -0.31 -5.48
C GLY A 144 7.71 0.92 -4.67
N GLN A 145 7.77 2.05 -5.36
CA GLN A 145 8.04 3.35 -4.75
C GLN A 145 7.25 4.43 -5.47
N PHE A 146 6.74 5.39 -4.71
CA PHE A 146 6.15 6.61 -5.25
C PHE A 146 6.47 7.81 -4.36
N THR A 147 6.29 9.01 -4.90
CA THR A 147 6.44 10.27 -4.16
C THR A 147 5.08 10.75 -3.71
N LEU A 148 4.93 10.92 -2.41
CA LEU A 148 3.76 11.52 -1.79
C LEU A 148 4.06 12.99 -1.50
N LYS A 149 3.19 13.89 -1.93
CA LYS A 149 3.25 15.32 -1.56
C LYS A 149 2.44 15.52 -0.28
N ARG A 150 3.13 15.61 0.87
CA ARG A 150 2.49 15.61 2.19
C ARG A 150 1.46 16.73 2.38
N LEU A 151 1.71 17.91 1.86
CA LEU A 151 0.81 19.06 2.01
C LEU A 151 -0.50 18.89 1.24
N GLU A 152 -0.52 18.08 0.17
CA GLU A 152 -1.74 17.73 -0.53
C GLU A 152 -2.72 16.91 0.32
N TYR A 153 -2.22 16.26 1.37
CA TYR A 153 -3.00 15.53 2.37
C TYR A 153 -3.08 16.27 3.71
N LYS A 154 -2.72 17.54 3.76
CA LYS A 154 -2.72 18.34 4.99
C LYS A 154 -1.82 17.78 6.09
N VAL A 155 -0.77 17.06 5.73
CA VAL A 155 0.21 16.48 6.67
C VAL A 155 1.36 17.47 6.87
N GLY A 156 1.54 17.95 8.11
CA GLY A 156 2.50 18.99 8.46
C GLY A 156 2.00 20.37 8.08
N GLU A 157 0.88 20.79 8.68
CA GLU A 157 0.26 22.10 8.52
C GLU A 157 0.85 23.14 9.49
N GLY A 158 0.42 24.40 9.35
CA GLY A 158 0.83 25.49 10.24
C GLY A 158 2.34 25.77 10.12
N ALA A 159 3.05 25.75 11.25
CA ALA A 159 4.49 25.96 11.29
C ALA A 159 5.30 24.96 10.46
N TRP A 160 4.75 23.76 10.19
CA TRP A 160 5.38 22.71 9.41
C TRP A 160 5.13 22.80 7.90
N SER A 161 4.35 23.79 7.44
CA SER A 161 4.04 23.97 6.02
C SER A 161 5.19 24.55 5.20
N ASP A 162 6.21 25.10 5.86
CA ASP A 162 7.43 25.59 5.21
C ASP A 162 8.21 24.41 4.62
N THR A 163 8.33 24.40 3.28
CA THR A 163 8.98 23.32 2.54
C THR A 163 10.52 23.38 2.56
N ASP A 164 11.09 24.49 2.98
CA ASP A 164 12.53 24.63 3.20
C ASP A 164 12.92 23.95 4.53
N THR A 165 12.03 23.99 5.52
CA THR A 165 12.22 23.29 6.79
C THR A 165 11.90 21.81 6.67
N VAL A 166 10.71 21.43 6.11
CA VAL A 166 10.34 20.05 5.88
C VAL A 166 9.86 19.87 4.44
N ALA A 167 10.60 19.14 3.65
CA ALA A 167 10.29 18.91 2.25
C ALA A 167 8.85 18.43 2.03
N ASN A 168 8.20 18.92 0.98
CA ASN A 168 6.85 18.48 0.61
C ASN A 168 6.84 17.04 0.10
N ASP A 169 7.89 16.65 -0.61
CA ASP A 169 8.02 15.32 -1.21
C ASP A 169 8.52 14.30 -0.20
N VAL A 170 7.76 13.23 -0.05
CA VAL A 170 8.09 12.07 0.79
C VAL A 170 8.13 10.84 -0.09
N ALA A 171 9.28 10.17 -0.15
CA ALA A 171 9.40 8.90 -0.86
C ALA A 171 8.77 7.79 -0.02
N VAL A 172 7.75 7.13 -0.56
CA VAL A 172 7.10 5.97 0.08
C VAL A 172 7.55 4.71 -0.66
N ARG A 173 8.09 3.75 0.08
CA ARG A 173 8.55 2.45 -0.40
C ARG A 173 7.67 1.36 0.16
N ILE A 174 7.23 0.47 -0.70
CA ILE A 174 6.32 -0.61 -0.35
C ILE A 174 6.94 -1.92 -0.81
N ARG A 175 6.98 -2.88 0.10
CA ARG A 175 7.34 -4.26 -0.20
C ARG A 175 6.23 -5.15 0.32
N MET A 176 5.56 -5.86 -0.58
CA MET A 176 4.51 -6.84 -0.27
C MET A 176 4.95 -8.23 -0.69
N VAL A 177 4.79 -9.19 0.21
CA VAL A 177 5.12 -10.59 -0.02
C VAL A 177 3.85 -11.42 0.00
N LEU A 178 3.54 -12.05 -1.12
CA LEU A 178 2.38 -12.92 -1.29
C LEU A 178 2.84 -14.39 -1.28
N PRO A 179 2.15 -15.29 -0.58
CA PRO A 179 2.46 -16.71 -0.63
C PRO A 179 2.30 -17.25 -2.07
N PRO A 180 2.85 -18.44 -2.39
CA PRO A 180 2.58 -19.08 -3.66
C PRO A 180 1.07 -19.25 -3.87
N ALA A 181 0.61 -19.11 -5.12
CA ALA A 181 -0.76 -19.47 -5.47
C ALA A 181 -0.98 -20.97 -5.18
N LYS A 182 -2.08 -21.28 -4.51
CA LYS A 182 -2.49 -22.67 -4.26
C LYS A 182 -3.05 -23.29 -5.53
#